data_709da7b1ad645f561cbfe548a156655a
#
_entry.id   709da7b1ad645f561cbfe548a156655a
#
_cell.length_a   1.000
_cell.length_b   1.000
_cell.length_c   1.000
_cell.angle_alpha   90.00
_cell.angle_beta   90.00
_cell.angle_gamma   90.00
#
_symmetry.space_group_name_H-M   'P 1'
#
loop_
_entity.id
_entity.type
_entity.pdbx_description
1 polymer ?
#
loop_
_entity_poly.entity_id
_entity_poly.type
_entity_poly.pdbx_seq_one_letter_code
_entity_poly.pdbx_strand_id
1 'polypeptide(L)'
;LARVACAGEVDGEVVDLRTVLDKDCNLNIITASDEEGLKVIRHTASHVLAQAVKKLFPDAKITIGPAIEDGFYYDFDHAPFSREDLDNLEAEMKKIIKEGHELKRFTLPREEAIKFMQERNEPYKVELIEELPEGEEISFYDQGGFVDLCAGPHLMTTKGVKAFKLTSSSMAYWRGNSDKARLQRIYGTAFNKKEELKEYLEKLEDAKRRDHNKLGREMGLFTTVDVIGQGLPLFTPKGTKMIMKLQRWIEDLEDKEWGY
;
A
#
# COMPACT_ATOMS: atom_id res chain seq x y z
N LEU A 1 -1.16 21.18 18.03
CA LEU A 1 -0.23 20.17 17.47
C LEU A 1 -0.66 18.75 17.88
N ALA A 2 -0.83 18.40 19.14
CA ALA A 2 -1.13 17.05 19.60
C ALA A 2 -2.30 16.32 18.89
N ARG A 3 -3.28 17.05 18.35
CA ARG A 3 -4.43 16.47 17.62
C ARG A 3 -4.15 16.13 16.16
N VAL A 4 -3.06 16.62 15.60
CA VAL A 4 -2.71 16.48 14.18
C VAL A 4 -1.37 15.77 13.97
N ALA A 5 -0.61 15.57 15.05
CA ALA A 5 0.64 14.83 15.00
C ALA A 5 0.41 13.37 14.65
N CYS A 6 1.22 12.84 13.74
CA CYS A 6 1.22 11.45 13.29
C CYS A 6 2.47 10.70 13.77
N ALA A 7 3.60 11.38 13.84
CA ALA A 7 4.89 10.86 14.27
C ALA A 7 5.79 12.00 14.78
N GLY A 8 6.94 11.67 15.31
CA GLY A 8 8.05 12.58 15.54
C GLY A 8 9.20 12.27 14.60
N GLU A 9 10.05 13.25 14.35
CA GLU A 9 11.36 13.04 13.73
C GLU A 9 12.41 13.48 14.77
N VAL A 10 13.24 12.55 15.19
CA VAL A 10 14.26 12.74 16.20
C VAL A 10 15.63 12.57 15.55
N ASP A 11 16.40 13.66 15.50
CA ASP A 11 17.74 13.68 14.86
C ASP A 11 17.76 13.11 13.42
N GLY A 12 16.63 13.30 12.68
CA GLY A 12 16.47 12.85 11.29
C GLY A 12 15.82 11.46 11.14
N GLU A 13 15.50 10.77 12.22
CA GLU A 13 14.80 9.49 12.19
C GLU A 13 13.32 9.64 12.56
N VAL A 14 12.43 9.05 11.75
CA VAL A 14 10.99 9.06 12.02
C VAL A 14 10.65 8.05 13.10
N VAL A 15 10.08 8.54 14.20
CA VAL A 15 9.76 7.73 15.39
C VAL A 15 8.28 7.80 15.74
N ASP A 16 7.81 6.76 16.42
CA ASP A 16 6.45 6.71 16.96
C ASP A 16 6.23 7.79 18.03
N LEU A 17 5.02 8.35 18.11
CA LEU A 17 4.66 9.31 19.15
C LEU A 17 4.73 8.77 20.60
N ARG A 18 4.92 7.46 20.74
CA ARG A 18 5.11 6.77 22.04
C ARG A 18 6.57 6.71 22.46
N THR A 19 7.49 7.11 21.57
CA THR A 19 8.92 7.11 21.86
C THR A 19 9.23 8.08 22.99
N VAL A 20 9.91 7.59 24.00
CA VAL A 20 10.35 8.39 25.15
C VAL A 20 11.65 9.10 24.79
N LEU A 21 11.68 10.40 24.95
CA LEU A 21 12.89 11.22 24.76
C LEU A 21 13.59 11.36 26.13
N ASP A 22 14.76 10.76 26.26
CA ASP A 22 15.55 10.70 27.51
C ASP A 22 16.82 11.57 27.47
N LYS A 23 17.07 12.25 26.33
CA LYS A 23 18.21 13.12 26.09
C LYS A 23 17.84 14.31 25.22
N ASP A 24 18.68 15.32 25.21
CA ASP A 24 18.55 16.45 24.28
C ASP A 24 18.65 15.97 22.83
N CYS A 25 17.72 16.39 22.00
CA CYS A 25 17.63 15.99 20.59
C CYS A 25 16.98 17.08 19.73
N ASN A 26 17.18 17.01 18.43
CA ASN A 26 16.43 17.82 17.48
C ASN A 26 15.08 17.12 17.21
N LEU A 27 13.99 17.75 17.64
CA LEU A 27 12.66 17.20 17.47
C LEU A 27 11.88 18.01 16.44
N ASN A 28 11.39 17.36 15.39
CA ASN A 28 10.37 17.85 14.47
C ASN A 28 9.06 17.07 14.67
N ILE A 29 7.92 17.74 14.58
CA ILE A 29 6.60 17.09 14.70
C ILE A 29 6.01 16.86 13.31
N ILE A 30 5.88 15.61 12.95
CA ILE A 30 5.29 15.18 11.70
C ILE A 30 3.77 15.15 11.83
N THR A 31 3.09 15.83 10.91
CA THR A 31 1.64 15.92 10.88
C THR A 31 1.03 15.19 9.70
N ALA A 32 -0.29 15.01 9.70
CA ALA A 32 -1.02 14.39 8.60
C ALA A 32 -0.93 15.15 7.25
N SER A 33 -0.39 16.37 7.24
CA SER A 33 -0.17 17.17 6.02
C SER A 33 1.22 16.95 5.41
N ASP A 34 2.11 16.33 6.15
CA ASP A 34 3.47 16.02 5.72
C ASP A 34 3.51 14.67 5.00
N GLU A 35 4.45 14.48 4.09
CA GLU A 35 4.61 13.23 3.34
C GLU A 35 4.82 12.03 4.27
N GLU A 36 5.71 12.15 5.25
CA GLU A 36 5.96 11.11 6.24
C GLU A 36 4.72 10.84 7.11
N GLY A 37 3.94 11.87 7.46
CA GLY A 37 2.67 11.70 8.17
C GLY A 37 1.64 10.93 7.36
N LEU A 38 1.61 11.14 6.05
CA LEU A 38 0.75 10.38 5.14
C LEU A 38 1.19 8.92 5.05
N LYS A 39 2.49 8.62 5.07
CA LYS A 39 3.01 7.24 5.15
C LYS A 39 2.56 6.53 6.42
N VAL A 40 2.58 7.22 7.57
CA VAL A 40 2.08 6.68 8.85
C VAL A 40 0.58 6.39 8.80
N ILE A 41 -0.22 7.27 8.18
CA ILE A 41 -1.66 7.04 7.97
C ILE A 41 -1.88 5.80 7.10
N ARG A 42 -1.16 5.66 5.99
CA ARG A 42 -1.23 4.52 5.06
C ARG A 42 -0.80 3.21 5.72
N HIS A 43 0.27 3.25 6.51
CA HIS A 43 0.73 2.10 7.28
C HIS A 43 -0.30 1.67 8.33
N THR A 44 -0.91 2.61 9.03
CA THR A 44 -2.00 2.28 9.96
C THR A 44 -3.24 1.75 9.22
N ALA A 45 -3.56 2.28 8.04
CA ALA A 45 -4.65 1.78 7.22
C ALA A 45 -4.43 0.33 6.76
N SER A 46 -3.17 -0.08 6.49
CA SER A 46 -2.83 -1.47 6.15
C SER A 46 -3.10 -2.43 7.31
N HIS A 47 -2.83 -2.01 8.56
CA HIS A 47 -3.15 -2.79 9.75
C HIS A 47 -4.68 -2.85 10.03
N VAL A 48 -5.41 -1.77 9.74
CA VAL A 48 -6.89 -1.79 9.79
C VAL A 48 -7.44 -2.77 8.75
N LEU A 49 -6.85 -2.85 7.55
CA LEU A 49 -7.21 -3.85 6.55
C LEU A 49 -6.91 -5.27 7.06
N ALA A 50 -5.73 -5.50 7.62
CA ALA A 50 -5.36 -6.83 8.14
C ALA A 50 -6.33 -7.28 9.25
N GLN A 51 -6.71 -6.40 10.17
CA GLN A 51 -7.73 -6.67 11.18
C GLN A 51 -9.09 -6.99 10.54
N ALA A 52 -9.52 -6.25 9.52
CA ALA A 52 -10.77 -6.52 8.81
C ALA A 52 -10.74 -7.88 8.11
N VAL A 53 -9.63 -8.25 7.48
CA VAL A 53 -9.46 -9.57 6.86
C VAL A 53 -9.55 -10.67 7.92
N LYS A 54 -8.85 -10.56 9.02
CA LYS A 54 -8.90 -11.57 10.10
C LYS A 54 -10.29 -11.71 10.73
N LYS A 55 -11.09 -10.63 10.77
CA LYS A 55 -12.49 -10.69 11.26
C LYS A 55 -13.43 -11.41 10.28
N LEU A 56 -13.30 -11.14 8.97
CA LEU A 56 -14.18 -11.74 7.96
C LEU A 56 -13.70 -13.09 7.45
N PHE A 57 -12.39 -13.30 7.45
CA PHE A 57 -11.69 -14.49 6.97
C PHE A 57 -10.67 -14.97 8.02
N PRO A 58 -11.13 -15.61 9.12
CA PRO A 58 -10.26 -15.98 10.26
C PRO A 58 -9.10 -16.91 9.87
N ASP A 59 -9.27 -17.73 8.84
CA ASP A 59 -8.26 -18.68 8.36
C ASP A 59 -7.17 -18.03 7.51
N ALA A 60 -7.37 -16.81 6.99
CA ALA A 60 -6.37 -16.07 6.24
C ALA A 60 -5.12 -15.82 7.10
N LYS A 61 -3.92 -16.11 6.56
CA LYS A 61 -2.66 -15.81 7.24
C LYS A 61 -2.16 -14.45 6.81
N ILE A 62 -1.71 -13.67 7.77
CA ILE A 62 -1.15 -12.35 7.53
C ILE A 62 0.35 -12.42 7.25
N THR A 63 0.84 -11.57 6.36
CA THR A 63 2.27 -11.49 6.03
C THR A 63 2.83 -10.10 6.31
N ILE A 64 2.91 -9.23 5.30
CA ILE A 64 3.43 -7.87 5.40
C ILE A 64 2.49 -6.84 4.78
N GLY A 65 2.47 -5.64 5.32
CA GLY A 65 1.60 -4.55 4.88
C GLY A 65 2.26 -3.17 4.91
N PRO A 66 3.23 -2.88 4.03
CA PRO A 66 3.90 -1.58 4.02
C PRO A 66 3.04 -0.47 3.41
N ALA A 67 3.35 0.77 3.79
CA ALA A 67 2.98 1.93 3.02
C ALA A 67 3.82 2.01 1.74
N ILE A 68 3.23 2.51 0.66
CA ILE A 68 3.88 2.79 -0.62
C ILE A 68 3.57 4.24 -1.04
N GLU A 69 4.21 4.73 -2.11
CA GLU A 69 4.14 6.12 -2.55
C GLU A 69 2.69 6.64 -2.64
N ASP A 70 1.78 5.91 -3.30
CA ASP A 70 0.39 6.34 -3.50
C ASP A 70 -0.63 5.58 -2.64
N GLY A 71 -0.20 4.81 -1.65
CA GLY A 71 -1.14 4.02 -0.86
C GLY A 71 -0.48 3.04 0.09
N PHE A 72 -1.06 1.88 0.18
CA PHE A 72 -0.58 0.75 0.95
C PHE A 72 -1.01 -0.55 0.29
N TYR A 73 -0.41 -1.64 0.70
CA TYR A 73 -0.95 -2.97 0.44
C TYR A 73 -0.81 -3.86 1.68
N TYR A 74 -1.47 -4.99 1.64
CA TYR A 74 -1.23 -6.08 2.58
C TYR A 74 -1.36 -7.41 1.86
N ASP A 75 -0.44 -8.33 2.16
CA ASP A 75 -0.39 -9.66 1.57
C ASP A 75 -0.98 -10.70 2.52
N PHE A 76 -1.83 -11.57 1.97
CA PHE A 76 -2.52 -12.63 2.72
C PHE A 76 -2.34 -13.98 2.03
N ASP A 77 -2.06 -15.01 2.80
CA ASP A 77 -2.23 -16.37 2.32
C ASP A 77 -3.70 -16.76 2.47
N HIS A 78 -4.40 -16.67 1.36
CA HIS A 78 -5.84 -16.88 1.25
C HIS A 78 -6.23 -17.15 -0.22
N ALA A 79 -7.43 -17.68 -0.44
CA ALA A 79 -8.03 -17.74 -1.77
C ALA A 79 -8.22 -16.32 -2.38
N PRO A 80 -8.33 -16.19 -3.72
CA PRO A 80 -8.53 -14.89 -4.36
C PRO A 80 -9.75 -14.13 -3.80
N PHE A 81 -9.54 -12.86 -3.47
CA PHE A 81 -10.61 -11.96 -3.05
C PHE A 81 -11.41 -11.45 -4.24
N SER A 82 -12.74 -11.58 -4.17
CA SER A 82 -13.67 -11.03 -5.14
C SER A 82 -13.86 -9.50 -4.96
N ARG A 83 -14.54 -8.86 -5.90
CA ARG A 83 -14.92 -7.46 -5.75
C ARG A 83 -15.86 -7.24 -4.56
N GLU A 84 -16.79 -8.16 -4.35
CA GLU A 84 -17.71 -8.13 -3.22
C GLU A 84 -16.97 -8.25 -1.88
N ASP A 85 -15.93 -9.10 -1.82
CA ASP A 85 -15.09 -9.20 -0.62
C ASP A 85 -14.40 -7.88 -0.31
N LEU A 86 -13.88 -7.17 -1.32
CA LEU A 86 -13.26 -5.85 -1.12
C LEU A 86 -14.27 -4.82 -0.59
N ASP A 87 -15.50 -4.83 -1.07
CA ASP A 87 -16.54 -3.92 -0.60
C ASP A 87 -16.96 -4.25 0.86
N ASN A 88 -17.04 -5.54 1.21
CA ASN A 88 -17.29 -6.01 2.57
C ASN A 88 -16.12 -5.65 3.52
N LEU A 89 -14.88 -5.81 3.07
CA LEU A 89 -13.68 -5.41 3.81
C LEU A 89 -13.66 -3.90 4.08
N GLU A 90 -13.98 -3.07 3.09
CA GLU A 90 -14.11 -1.62 3.31
C GLU A 90 -15.19 -1.28 4.36
N ALA A 91 -16.31 -1.97 4.33
CA ALA A 91 -17.37 -1.78 5.32
C ALA A 91 -16.89 -2.14 6.73
N GLU A 92 -16.15 -3.24 6.88
CA GLU A 92 -15.59 -3.66 8.16
C GLU A 92 -14.47 -2.72 8.63
N MET A 93 -13.57 -2.27 7.73
CA MET A 93 -12.57 -1.23 8.05
C MET A 93 -13.22 0.04 8.59
N LYS A 94 -14.33 0.50 8.00
CA LYS A 94 -15.08 1.67 8.49
C LYS A 94 -15.61 1.47 9.90
N LYS A 95 -16.03 0.25 10.27
CA LYS A 95 -16.47 -0.08 11.64
C LYS A 95 -15.28 -0.01 12.61
N ILE A 96 -14.16 -0.67 12.28
CA ILE A 96 -12.93 -0.66 13.09
C ILE A 96 -12.44 0.78 13.34
N ILE A 97 -12.45 1.62 12.30
CA ILE A 97 -12.07 3.03 12.42
C ILE A 97 -13.03 3.79 13.34
N LYS A 98 -14.34 3.54 13.20
CA LYS A 98 -15.37 4.17 14.04
C LYS A 98 -15.25 3.76 15.51
N GLU A 99 -14.93 2.50 15.79
CA GLU A 99 -14.66 1.98 17.14
C GLU A 99 -13.49 2.74 17.79
N GLY A 100 -12.46 3.06 17.02
CA GLY A 100 -11.38 3.92 17.47
C GLY A 100 -10.43 3.25 18.42
N HIS A 101 -10.00 2.06 18.06
CA HIS A 101 -9.01 1.31 18.86
C HIS A 101 -7.71 2.10 19.00
N GLU A 102 -7.18 2.09 20.21
CA GLU A 102 -5.82 2.55 20.48
C GLU A 102 -4.83 1.51 19.93
N LEU A 103 -3.76 1.97 19.28
CA LEU A 103 -2.66 1.10 18.89
C LEU A 103 -1.63 1.11 20.00
N LYS A 104 -1.41 -0.04 20.65
CA LYS A 104 -0.47 -0.20 21.76
C LYS A 104 0.76 -0.95 21.29
N ARG A 105 1.91 -0.27 21.31
CA ARG A 105 3.20 -0.90 21.01
C ARG A 105 3.72 -1.66 22.23
N PHE A 106 4.20 -2.87 22.02
CA PHE A 106 4.94 -3.66 23.03
C PHE A 106 6.02 -4.49 22.35
N THR A 107 6.96 -4.97 23.12
CA THR A 107 8.09 -5.78 22.65
C THR A 107 8.15 -7.11 23.39
N LEU A 108 8.65 -8.12 22.71
CA LEU A 108 8.88 -9.45 23.30
C LEU A 108 10.29 -9.93 22.96
N PRO A 109 10.93 -10.69 23.87
CA PRO A 109 12.11 -11.47 23.54
C PRO A 109 11.83 -12.45 22.39
N ARG A 110 12.83 -12.77 21.57
CA ARG A 110 12.68 -13.59 20.35
C ARG A 110 11.92 -14.90 20.58
N GLU A 111 12.29 -15.66 21.59
CA GLU A 111 11.63 -16.95 21.88
C GLU A 111 10.15 -16.78 22.23
N GLU A 112 9.84 -15.75 23.02
CA GLU A 112 8.46 -15.41 23.39
C GLU A 112 7.67 -14.90 22.18
N ALA A 113 8.29 -14.09 21.33
CA ALA A 113 7.69 -13.56 20.09
C ALA A 113 7.33 -14.69 19.12
N ILE A 114 8.24 -15.66 18.93
CA ILE A 114 7.99 -16.84 18.09
C ILE A 114 6.80 -17.64 18.64
N LYS A 115 6.83 -17.97 19.92
CA LYS A 115 5.76 -18.73 20.59
C LYS A 115 4.42 -17.98 20.48
N PHE A 116 4.43 -16.66 20.69
CA PHE A 116 3.26 -15.81 20.62
C PHE A 116 2.60 -15.82 19.22
N MET A 117 3.40 -15.85 18.14
CA MET A 117 2.89 -15.94 16.76
C MET A 117 2.50 -17.38 16.40
N GLN A 118 3.17 -18.40 16.92
CA GLN A 118 2.78 -19.80 16.75
C GLN A 118 1.40 -20.08 17.36
N GLU A 119 1.15 -19.60 18.58
CA GLU A 119 -0.15 -19.73 19.25
C GLU A 119 -1.31 -19.05 18.48
N ARG A 120 -0.99 -18.01 17.70
CA ARG A 120 -1.93 -17.31 16.80
C ARG A 120 -2.02 -17.92 15.41
N ASN A 121 -1.24 -18.98 15.16
CA ASN A 121 -1.21 -19.66 13.86
C ASN A 121 -0.85 -18.70 12.69
N GLU A 122 0.19 -17.85 12.92
CA GLU A 122 0.70 -16.90 11.93
C GLU A 122 2.13 -17.29 11.49
N PRO A 123 2.28 -18.32 10.63
CA PRO A 123 3.58 -18.90 10.28
C PRO A 123 4.51 -17.91 9.57
N TYR A 124 3.99 -17.02 8.75
CA TYR A 124 4.79 -16.01 8.07
C TYR A 124 5.41 -14.99 9.03
N LYS A 125 4.71 -14.67 10.13
CA LYS A 125 5.27 -13.82 11.19
C LYS A 125 6.36 -14.53 11.97
N VAL A 126 6.24 -15.84 12.17
CA VAL A 126 7.31 -16.66 12.76
C VAL A 126 8.55 -16.63 11.86
N GLU A 127 8.41 -16.90 10.55
CA GLU A 127 9.53 -16.84 9.58
C GLU A 127 10.21 -15.45 9.59
N LEU A 128 9.43 -14.38 9.66
CA LEU A 128 9.97 -13.02 9.73
C LEU A 128 10.78 -12.77 10.99
N ILE A 129 10.31 -13.24 12.16
CA ILE A 129 11.01 -13.08 13.44
C ILE A 129 12.33 -13.89 13.45
N GLU A 130 12.30 -15.11 12.91
CA GLU A 130 13.48 -15.98 12.84
C GLU A 130 14.61 -15.37 11.99
N GLU A 131 14.26 -14.57 10.99
CA GLU A 131 15.22 -13.94 10.09
C GLU A 131 15.75 -12.58 10.58
N LEU A 132 15.14 -11.97 11.58
CA LEU A 132 15.66 -10.72 12.15
C LEU A 132 17.08 -10.94 12.72
N PRO A 133 18.00 -9.97 12.60
CA PRO A 133 19.33 -10.04 13.21
C PRO A 133 19.27 -10.28 14.71
N GLU A 134 20.32 -10.89 15.26
CA GLU A 134 20.45 -11.02 16.72
C GLU A 134 20.54 -9.65 17.38
N GLY A 135 19.79 -9.45 18.47
CA GLY A 135 19.75 -8.20 19.22
C GLY A 135 18.79 -7.15 18.67
N GLU A 136 18.14 -7.40 17.54
CA GLU A 136 17.11 -6.51 17.04
C GLU A 136 15.84 -6.58 17.91
N GLU A 137 15.26 -5.40 18.19
CA GLU A 137 14.03 -5.29 18.98
C GLU A 137 12.84 -5.83 18.19
N ILE A 138 12.14 -6.79 18.76
CA ILE A 138 10.95 -7.38 18.15
C ILE A 138 9.71 -6.73 18.73
N SER A 139 9.07 -5.87 17.94
CA SER A 139 7.92 -5.10 18.38
C SER A 139 6.63 -5.52 17.69
N PHE A 140 5.55 -5.30 18.41
CA PHE A 140 4.19 -5.60 18.03
C PHE A 140 3.30 -4.40 18.29
N TYR A 141 2.20 -4.33 17.56
CA TYR A 141 1.12 -3.39 17.82
C TYR A 141 -0.19 -4.14 18.05
N ASP A 142 -0.78 -3.92 19.23
CA ASP A 142 -2.14 -4.36 19.55
C ASP A 142 -3.13 -3.26 19.16
N GLN A 143 -4.08 -3.62 18.32
CA GLN A 143 -5.13 -2.78 17.80
C GLN A 143 -6.49 -3.35 18.22
N GLY A 144 -6.83 -3.25 19.51
CA GLY A 144 -8.10 -3.74 20.04
C GLY A 144 -8.26 -5.27 19.96
N GLY A 145 -7.20 -5.99 20.29
CA GLY A 145 -7.13 -7.45 20.27
C GLY A 145 -6.60 -8.06 18.97
N PHE A 146 -6.51 -7.30 17.90
CA PHE A 146 -5.73 -7.67 16.72
C PHE A 146 -4.27 -7.27 16.94
N VAL A 147 -3.36 -8.23 16.89
CA VAL A 147 -1.93 -7.98 17.12
C VAL A 147 -1.15 -8.31 15.85
N ASP A 148 -0.26 -7.41 15.46
CA ASP A 148 0.63 -7.60 14.32
C ASP A 148 2.09 -7.31 14.67
N LEU A 149 3.03 -8.08 14.10
CA LEU A 149 4.46 -7.84 14.14
C LEU A 149 4.79 -6.63 13.26
N CYS A 150 5.31 -5.57 13.85
CA CYS A 150 5.61 -4.34 13.12
C CYS A 150 6.59 -3.44 13.89
N ALA A 151 7.51 -2.80 13.17
CA ALA A 151 8.42 -1.80 13.73
C ALA A 151 7.75 -0.43 13.93
N GLY A 152 6.66 -0.15 13.22
CA GLY A 152 5.99 1.16 13.22
C GLY A 152 6.66 2.17 12.26
N PRO A 153 6.46 3.49 12.45
CA PRO A 153 5.48 4.08 13.38
C PRO A 153 4.02 3.94 12.93
N HIS A 154 3.11 4.06 13.89
CA HIS A 154 1.66 4.06 13.67
C HIS A 154 0.98 5.26 14.32
N LEU A 155 -0.23 5.58 13.84
CA LEU A 155 -1.11 6.52 14.52
C LEU A 155 -1.44 6.05 15.94
N MET A 156 -1.84 6.97 16.81
CA MET A 156 -2.25 6.64 18.19
C MET A 156 -3.54 5.84 18.23
N THR A 157 -4.44 6.06 17.28
CA THR A 157 -5.72 5.37 17.19
C THR A 157 -6.13 5.15 15.74
N THR A 158 -6.98 4.14 15.50
CA THR A 158 -7.55 3.86 14.16
C THR A 158 -8.40 5.00 13.62
N LYS A 159 -8.95 5.89 14.48
CA LYS A 159 -9.72 7.10 14.08
C LYS A 159 -8.92 8.09 13.23
N GLY A 160 -7.60 8.01 13.26
CA GLY A 160 -6.74 8.85 12.43
C GLY A 160 -6.81 8.51 10.93
N VAL A 161 -7.26 7.32 10.56
CA VAL A 161 -7.50 6.92 9.16
C VAL A 161 -8.86 7.47 8.70
N LYS A 162 -8.87 8.71 8.18
CA LYS A 162 -10.12 9.45 7.90
C LYS A 162 -10.72 9.15 6.53
N ALA A 163 -9.88 8.96 5.53
CA ALA A 163 -10.29 8.76 4.14
C ALA A 163 -9.44 7.66 3.51
N PHE A 164 -10.06 6.58 3.08
CA PHE A 164 -9.37 5.44 2.46
C PHE A 164 -10.27 4.77 1.42
N LYS A 165 -9.64 4.02 0.52
CA LYS A 165 -10.31 3.17 -0.48
C LYS A 165 -9.46 1.95 -0.76
N LEU A 166 -10.07 0.76 -0.87
CA LEU A 166 -9.44 -0.42 -1.45
C LEU A 166 -9.57 -0.33 -2.96
N THR A 167 -8.47 -0.49 -3.68
CA THR A 167 -8.42 -0.24 -5.13
C THR A 167 -8.48 -1.51 -5.95
N SER A 168 -7.75 -2.54 -5.55
CA SER A 168 -7.67 -3.81 -6.29
C SER A 168 -7.14 -4.95 -5.42
N SER A 169 -7.30 -6.17 -5.91
CA SER A 169 -6.55 -7.33 -5.44
C SER A 169 -5.80 -7.97 -6.59
N SER A 170 -4.66 -8.56 -6.30
CA SER A 170 -3.84 -9.30 -7.27
C SER A 170 -3.08 -10.43 -6.59
N MET A 171 -2.63 -11.37 -7.39
CA MET A 171 -1.71 -12.41 -6.92
C MET A 171 -0.31 -11.81 -6.71
N ALA A 172 0.34 -12.24 -5.65
CA ALA A 172 1.74 -11.98 -5.36
C ALA A 172 2.43 -13.29 -4.93
N TYR A 173 3.75 -13.32 -4.93
CA TYR A 173 4.52 -14.42 -4.36
C TYR A 173 5.19 -13.98 -3.08
N TRP A 174 5.24 -14.86 -2.09
CA TRP A 174 5.95 -14.59 -0.86
C TRP A 174 7.39 -14.17 -1.15
N ARG A 175 7.75 -12.94 -0.73
CA ARG A 175 9.05 -12.31 -1.00
C ARG A 175 9.44 -12.21 -2.48
N GLY A 176 8.45 -12.14 -3.37
CA GLY A 176 8.69 -12.05 -4.80
C GLY A 176 9.28 -13.31 -5.45
N ASN A 177 9.36 -14.41 -4.71
CA ASN A 177 9.90 -15.67 -5.21
C ASN A 177 8.77 -16.59 -5.71
N SER A 178 8.78 -16.90 -7.01
CA SER A 178 7.79 -17.76 -7.68
C SER A 178 7.73 -19.19 -7.15
N ASP A 179 8.80 -19.66 -6.48
CA ASP A 179 8.87 -21.01 -5.90
C ASP A 179 8.23 -21.07 -4.49
N LYS A 180 7.92 -19.92 -3.90
CA LYS A 180 7.26 -19.81 -2.62
C LYS A 180 5.73 -19.70 -2.73
N ALA A 181 5.06 -19.58 -1.59
CA ALA A 181 3.61 -19.49 -1.50
C ALA A 181 3.03 -18.37 -2.35
N ARG A 182 1.89 -18.66 -2.99
CA ARG A 182 1.08 -17.66 -3.69
C ARG A 182 0.19 -16.94 -2.68
N LEU A 183 0.33 -15.63 -2.64
CA LEU A 183 -0.41 -14.76 -1.74
C LEU A 183 -1.42 -13.93 -2.53
N GLN A 184 -2.39 -13.39 -1.81
CA GLN A 184 -3.32 -12.41 -2.32
C GLN A 184 -2.95 -11.04 -1.75
N ARG A 185 -2.57 -10.12 -2.63
CA ARG A 185 -2.25 -8.74 -2.29
C ARG A 185 -3.47 -7.87 -2.47
N ILE A 186 -3.89 -7.18 -1.42
CA ILE A 186 -4.94 -6.16 -1.50
C ILE A 186 -4.27 -4.80 -1.46
N TYR A 187 -4.55 -3.98 -2.47
CA TYR A 187 -4.10 -2.60 -2.53
C TYR A 187 -5.17 -1.64 -2.01
N GLY A 188 -4.72 -0.62 -1.34
CA GLY A 188 -5.55 0.49 -0.91
C GLY A 188 -4.79 1.80 -0.92
N THR A 189 -5.53 2.89 -0.76
CA THR A 189 -4.95 4.21 -0.54
C THR A 189 -5.63 4.89 0.64
N ALA A 190 -4.91 5.81 1.30
CA ALA A 190 -5.47 6.61 2.36
C ALA A 190 -4.90 8.04 2.31
N PHE A 191 -5.76 8.99 2.71
CA PHE A 191 -5.48 10.42 2.72
C PHE A 191 -5.98 11.05 4.03
N ASN A 192 -5.45 12.21 4.37
CA ASN A 192 -5.90 12.95 5.54
C ASN A 192 -7.31 13.51 5.36
N LYS A 193 -7.68 13.91 4.14
CA LYS A 193 -8.97 14.50 3.80
C LYS A 193 -9.73 13.71 2.74
N LYS A 194 -11.06 13.77 2.79
CA LYS A 194 -11.93 13.10 1.80
C LYS A 194 -11.80 13.72 0.40
N GLU A 195 -11.55 15.02 0.36
CA GLU A 195 -11.36 15.77 -0.88
C GLU A 195 -10.11 15.28 -1.62
N GLU A 196 -9.00 15.08 -0.92
CA GLU A 196 -7.74 14.54 -1.48
C GLU A 196 -7.95 13.12 -2.04
N LEU A 197 -8.66 12.27 -1.31
CA LEU A 197 -9.02 10.93 -1.79
C LEU A 197 -9.88 11.01 -3.05
N LYS A 198 -10.85 11.91 -3.09
CA LYS A 198 -11.74 12.09 -4.25
C LYS A 198 -10.94 12.50 -5.48
N GLU A 199 -10.09 13.51 -5.37
CA GLU A 199 -9.21 13.97 -6.46
C GLU A 199 -8.31 12.84 -6.98
N TYR A 200 -7.74 12.05 -6.08
CA TYR A 200 -6.90 10.90 -6.44
C TYR A 200 -7.70 9.86 -7.22
N LEU A 201 -8.90 9.52 -6.76
CA LEU A 201 -9.75 8.54 -7.45
C LEU A 201 -10.22 9.06 -8.82
N GLU A 202 -10.53 10.35 -8.95
CA GLU A 202 -10.84 10.99 -10.23
C GLU A 202 -9.65 10.92 -11.21
N LYS A 203 -8.43 11.17 -10.72
CA LYS A 203 -7.20 11.01 -11.54
C LYS A 203 -6.99 9.57 -12.00
N LEU A 204 -7.25 8.57 -11.13
CA LEU A 204 -7.15 7.16 -11.50
C LEU A 204 -8.18 6.78 -12.57
N GLU A 205 -9.43 7.23 -12.44
CA GLU A 205 -10.46 6.99 -13.47
C GLU A 205 -10.13 7.68 -14.79
N ASP A 206 -9.60 8.90 -14.73
CA ASP A 206 -9.15 9.60 -15.94
C ASP A 206 -7.97 8.89 -16.62
N ALA A 207 -7.01 8.38 -15.82
CA ALA A 207 -5.90 7.58 -16.33
C ALA A 207 -6.39 6.29 -17.02
N LYS A 208 -7.35 5.57 -16.42
CA LYS A 208 -7.98 4.39 -17.06
C LYS A 208 -8.70 4.74 -18.35
N ARG A 209 -9.39 5.89 -18.38
CA ARG A 209 -10.08 6.37 -19.58
C ARG A 209 -9.10 6.72 -20.71
N ARG A 210 -7.90 7.23 -20.34
CA ARG A 210 -6.82 7.60 -21.27
C ARG A 210 -5.84 6.47 -21.57
N ASP A 211 -6.10 5.25 -21.10
CA ASP A 211 -5.24 4.10 -21.36
C ASP A 211 -5.01 3.93 -22.86
N HIS A 212 -3.75 3.97 -23.28
CA HIS A 212 -3.36 3.94 -24.70
C HIS A 212 -3.77 2.63 -25.38
N ASN A 213 -3.80 1.49 -24.68
CA ASN A 213 -4.23 0.22 -25.23
C ASN A 213 -5.74 0.24 -25.53
N LYS A 214 -6.51 0.80 -24.60
CA LYS A 214 -7.95 0.97 -24.77
C LYS A 214 -8.23 1.93 -25.94
N LEU A 215 -7.70 3.13 -25.89
CA LEU A 215 -7.89 4.15 -26.91
C LEU A 215 -7.37 3.69 -28.28
N GLY A 216 -6.21 3.07 -28.34
CA GLY A 216 -5.64 2.57 -29.58
C GLY A 216 -6.50 1.51 -30.27
N ARG A 217 -7.12 0.61 -29.49
CA ARG A 217 -8.08 -0.38 -30.02
C ARG A 217 -9.39 0.27 -30.47
N GLU A 218 -9.98 1.11 -29.62
CA GLU A 218 -11.25 1.82 -29.93
C GLU A 218 -11.12 2.72 -31.16
N MET A 219 -9.98 3.39 -31.31
CA MET A 219 -9.69 4.24 -32.46
C MET A 219 -9.18 3.46 -33.68
N GLY A 220 -8.92 2.17 -33.56
CA GLY A 220 -8.38 1.34 -34.64
C GLY A 220 -6.97 1.78 -35.07
N LEU A 221 -6.10 2.15 -34.15
CA LEU A 221 -4.74 2.62 -34.43
C LEU A 221 -3.73 1.49 -34.55
N PHE A 222 -3.93 0.41 -33.81
CA PHE A 222 -3.10 -0.79 -33.85
C PHE A 222 -3.92 -2.05 -33.55
N THR A 223 -3.36 -3.17 -33.90
CA THR A 223 -3.92 -4.50 -33.66
C THR A 223 -2.81 -5.48 -33.32
N THR A 224 -3.15 -6.63 -32.76
CA THR A 224 -2.26 -7.78 -32.60
C THR A 224 -2.73 -8.92 -33.47
N VAL A 225 -1.82 -9.70 -34.04
CA VAL A 225 -2.11 -10.90 -34.82
C VAL A 225 -1.31 -12.09 -34.28
N ASP A 226 -1.96 -13.25 -34.21
CA ASP A 226 -1.38 -14.44 -33.57
C ASP A 226 -0.10 -14.94 -34.25
N VAL A 227 0.02 -14.77 -35.57
CA VAL A 227 1.23 -15.15 -36.35
C VAL A 227 2.48 -14.37 -35.91
N ILE A 228 2.33 -13.14 -35.40
CA ILE A 228 3.44 -12.30 -34.97
C ILE A 228 3.67 -12.41 -33.45
N GLY A 229 2.61 -12.67 -32.70
CA GLY A 229 2.63 -12.78 -31.24
C GLY A 229 1.91 -11.64 -30.52
N GLN A 230 1.33 -11.96 -29.37
CA GLN A 230 0.43 -11.04 -28.63
C GLN A 230 1.14 -9.81 -28.05
N GLY A 231 2.44 -9.85 -27.84
CA GLY A 231 3.23 -8.73 -27.31
C GLY A 231 3.69 -7.71 -28.35
N LEU A 232 3.41 -7.93 -29.64
CA LEU A 232 3.91 -7.13 -30.76
C LEU A 232 2.74 -6.45 -31.49
N PRO A 233 2.37 -5.22 -31.13
CA PRO A 233 1.30 -4.48 -31.81
C PRO A 233 1.74 -4.04 -33.19
N LEU A 234 0.83 -4.20 -34.18
CA LEU A 234 0.99 -3.70 -35.53
C LEU A 234 0.15 -2.45 -35.74
N PHE A 235 0.75 -1.39 -36.27
CA PHE A 235 -0.01 -0.20 -36.64
C PHE A 235 -0.89 -0.45 -37.87
N THR A 236 -2.14 -0.05 -37.78
CA THR A 236 -3.03 0.06 -38.91
C THR A 236 -2.60 1.23 -39.84
N PRO A 237 -3.10 1.34 -41.07
CA PRO A 237 -2.82 2.50 -41.92
C PRO A 237 -3.16 3.84 -41.24
N LYS A 238 -4.19 3.87 -40.38
CA LYS A 238 -4.57 5.06 -39.59
C LYS A 238 -3.54 5.37 -38.51
N GLY A 239 -3.11 4.35 -37.77
CA GLY A 239 -2.07 4.47 -36.73
C GLY A 239 -0.73 4.89 -37.32
N THR A 240 -0.33 4.28 -38.45
CA THR A 240 0.90 4.67 -39.18
C THR A 240 0.88 6.12 -39.59
N LYS A 241 -0.22 6.60 -40.17
CA LYS A 241 -0.36 8.02 -40.53
C LYS A 241 -0.22 8.97 -39.33
N MET A 242 -0.78 8.58 -38.20
CA MET A 242 -0.70 9.39 -36.97
C MET A 242 0.74 9.46 -36.47
N ILE A 243 1.42 8.33 -36.38
CA ILE A 243 2.84 8.27 -35.94
C ILE A 243 3.72 9.07 -36.88
N MET A 244 3.60 8.89 -38.21
CA MET A 244 4.36 9.64 -39.19
C MET A 244 4.17 11.17 -39.08
N LYS A 245 2.94 11.61 -38.74
CA LYS A 245 2.70 13.04 -38.53
C LYS A 245 3.36 13.56 -37.24
N LEU A 246 3.29 12.79 -36.14
CA LEU A 246 3.95 13.14 -34.90
C LEU A 246 5.48 13.18 -35.06
N GLN A 247 6.01 12.18 -35.77
CA GLN A 247 7.46 12.10 -36.04
C GLN A 247 7.94 13.31 -36.85
N ARG A 248 7.26 13.64 -37.94
CA ARG A 248 7.61 14.83 -38.75
C ARG A 248 7.48 16.13 -37.97
N TRP A 249 6.46 16.21 -37.10
CA TRP A 249 6.28 17.40 -36.29
C TRP A 249 7.43 17.57 -35.28
N ILE A 250 7.89 16.50 -34.64
CA ILE A 250 9.00 16.58 -33.69
C ILE A 250 10.33 16.86 -34.43
N GLU A 251 10.57 16.22 -35.59
CA GLU A 251 11.74 16.48 -36.43
C GLU A 251 11.79 17.96 -36.87
N ASP A 252 10.66 18.51 -37.32
CA ASP A 252 10.54 19.95 -37.67
C ASP A 252 10.82 20.89 -36.48
N LEU A 253 10.41 20.49 -35.26
CA LEU A 253 10.62 21.26 -34.04
C LEU A 253 12.10 21.23 -33.63
N GLU A 254 12.73 20.06 -33.68
CA GLU A 254 14.15 19.87 -33.37
C GLU A 254 15.03 20.67 -34.31
N ASP A 255 14.78 20.58 -35.63
CA ASP A 255 15.57 21.31 -36.63
C ASP A 255 15.40 22.84 -36.54
N LYS A 256 14.15 23.32 -36.38
CA LYS A 256 13.84 24.75 -36.49
C LYS A 256 14.00 25.55 -35.22
N GLU A 257 13.69 24.93 -34.06
CA GLU A 257 13.64 25.62 -32.78
C GLU A 257 14.84 25.28 -31.90
N TRP A 258 15.35 24.07 -31.95
CA TRP A 258 16.41 23.59 -31.05
C TRP A 258 17.76 23.42 -31.74
N GLY A 259 17.79 23.34 -33.10
CA GLY A 259 19.03 23.32 -33.89
C GLY A 259 19.86 22.04 -33.71
N TYR A 260 19.21 20.91 -33.57
CA TYR A 260 19.84 19.58 -33.52
C TYR A 260 20.07 19.03 -34.92
#